data_a808eb2368eaa36ecb637a3a2f73b950
#
_entry.id   a808eb2368eaa36ecb637a3a2f73b950
#
_cell.length_a   1.000
_cell.length_b   1.000
_cell.length_c   1.000
_cell.angle_alpha   90.00
_cell.angle_beta   90.00
_cell.angle_gamma   90.00
#
_symmetry.space_group_name_H-M   'P 1'
#
loop_
_entity.id
_entity.type
_entity.pdbx_description
1 polymer ?
#
loop_
_entity_poly.entity_id
_entity_poly.type
_entity_poly.pdbx_seq_one_letter_code
_entity_poly.pdbx_strand_id
1 'polypeptide(L)'
;MKGIILVMDGMGDRPLKEIGNQTPLQAAKTPNMDKMAEMGITGLMDSIAPGIIPGSDTAHISILGYDPYEVYTGRGPFEASGVGLEVIPGDIAFRCNFSTLDENNIVTDRRAGRIREGTKDIIDTLNTMVIEGYEDVKVIFKESTGHRAVLVLRGENLSGKVSDADPKTEGNSPKEVVPLDDSDEAKRTADILNKLVPKSYEMIKNHPINLERIKNNEPPANIIIPRGAGAVPYVEPINEKYEVNSACIAETGLIMGIARFAGMDVIEMDDVTGGVDTNLDNIIDTILDQVNNSEHDFFLINIDGADEAGHDGNTKEKLEFIEKVDEVVMSKLLELDDVYIFLTADHSTPISVMNHSGDPVPILINGPEVRVDDVKEYNEFAVAKGGLCRIRGSDVMNILMDLMNNSHKFGA
;
A
#
# COMPACT_ATOMS: atom_id res chain seq x y z
N MET A 1 -27.70 -1.57 -3.30
CA MET A 1 -26.78 -1.78 -4.43
C MET A 1 -25.35 -1.78 -3.90
N LYS A 2 -24.47 -2.56 -4.47
CA LYS A 2 -23.08 -2.67 -4.00
C LYS A 2 -22.12 -1.93 -4.92
N GLY A 3 -20.99 -1.48 -4.39
CA GLY A 3 -19.94 -0.79 -5.13
C GLY A 3 -18.60 -1.48 -4.99
N ILE A 4 -17.86 -1.64 -6.09
CA ILE A 4 -16.52 -2.20 -6.16
C ILE A 4 -15.59 -1.14 -6.75
N ILE A 5 -14.49 -0.86 -6.08
CA ILE A 5 -13.33 -0.21 -6.68
C ILE A 5 -12.25 -1.27 -6.83
N LEU A 6 -11.97 -1.69 -8.08
CA LEU A 6 -10.88 -2.58 -8.43
C LEU A 6 -9.69 -1.75 -8.89
N VAL A 7 -8.61 -1.82 -8.15
CA VAL A 7 -7.33 -1.19 -8.45
C VAL A 7 -6.38 -2.27 -8.97
N MET A 8 -5.94 -2.13 -10.20
CA MET A 8 -4.81 -2.89 -10.75
C MET A 8 -3.54 -2.08 -10.52
N ASP A 9 -2.81 -2.40 -9.45
CA ASP A 9 -1.65 -1.67 -8.98
C ASP A 9 -0.60 -1.50 -10.09
N GLY A 10 -0.16 -0.28 -10.31
CA GLY A 10 0.88 0.05 -11.29
C GLY A 10 0.56 -0.24 -12.76
N MET A 11 -0.72 -0.52 -13.12
CA MET A 11 -1.10 -0.97 -14.46
C MET A 11 -0.73 0.02 -15.57
N GLY A 12 -0.85 1.32 -15.32
CA GLY A 12 -0.58 2.37 -16.32
C GLY A 12 0.87 2.36 -16.81
N ASP A 13 1.07 2.74 -18.08
CA ASP A 13 2.42 2.73 -18.70
C ASP A 13 2.56 3.80 -19.78
N ARG A 14 3.77 3.92 -20.31
CA ARG A 14 4.13 4.73 -21.47
C ARG A 14 4.31 3.85 -22.70
N PRO A 15 4.15 4.41 -23.93
CA PRO A 15 4.37 3.66 -25.17
C PRO A 15 5.79 3.11 -25.29
N LEU A 16 5.90 1.82 -25.60
CA LEU A 16 7.16 1.08 -25.72
C LEU A 16 7.45 0.73 -27.19
N LYS A 17 8.66 1.02 -27.66
CA LYS A 17 9.06 0.75 -29.05
C LYS A 17 9.00 -0.74 -29.40
N GLU A 18 9.34 -1.60 -28.46
CA GLU A 18 9.42 -3.05 -28.64
C GLU A 18 8.05 -3.72 -28.88
N ILE A 19 6.96 -3.07 -28.45
CA ILE A 19 5.57 -3.50 -28.73
C ILE A 19 4.83 -2.53 -29.66
N GLY A 20 5.55 -1.91 -30.61
CA GLY A 20 4.96 -1.09 -31.66
C GLY A 20 4.53 0.31 -31.24
N ASN A 21 5.15 0.91 -30.25
CA ASN A 21 4.78 2.19 -29.60
C ASN A 21 3.38 2.16 -28.97
N GLN A 22 2.97 1.02 -28.45
CA GLN A 22 1.78 0.85 -27.61
C GLN A 22 2.20 0.77 -26.14
N THR A 23 1.25 1.03 -25.21
CA THR A 23 1.42 0.65 -23.80
C THR A 23 1.18 -0.85 -23.63
N PRO A 24 1.64 -1.50 -22.56
CA PRO A 24 1.29 -2.88 -22.26
C PRO A 24 -0.22 -3.11 -22.24
N LEU A 25 -1.01 -2.22 -21.60
CA LEU A 25 -2.47 -2.30 -21.58
C LEU A 25 -3.08 -2.16 -22.99
N GLN A 26 -2.55 -1.26 -23.83
CA GLN A 26 -3.02 -1.10 -25.22
C GLN A 26 -2.70 -2.30 -26.10
N ALA A 27 -1.60 -3.01 -25.83
CA ALA A 27 -1.16 -4.19 -26.60
C ALA A 27 -1.80 -5.49 -26.09
N ALA A 28 -2.22 -5.53 -24.83
CA ALA A 28 -2.86 -6.68 -24.20
C ALA A 28 -4.23 -6.99 -24.81
N LYS A 29 -4.59 -8.26 -24.80
CA LYS A 29 -5.93 -8.71 -25.22
C LYS A 29 -6.86 -8.70 -24.01
N THR A 30 -7.67 -7.68 -23.91
CA THR A 30 -8.55 -7.42 -22.76
C THR A 30 -10.03 -7.31 -23.17
N PRO A 31 -10.63 -8.35 -23.79
CA PRO A 31 -11.98 -8.27 -24.33
C PRO A 31 -13.06 -8.02 -23.26
N ASN A 32 -12.81 -8.41 -21.99
CA ASN A 32 -13.76 -8.20 -20.91
C ASN A 32 -13.71 -6.76 -20.38
N MET A 33 -12.51 -6.18 -20.24
CA MET A 33 -12.33 -4.76 -19.92
C MET A 33 -12.91 -3.88 -21.04
N ASP A 34 -12.66 -4.22 -22.32
CA ASP A 34 -13.23 -3.53 -23.46
C ASP A 34 -14.76 -3.60 -23.47
N LYS A 35 -15.31 -4.77 -23.17
CA LYS A 35 -16.75 -4.95 -23.07
C LYS A 35 -17.35 -4.12 -21.94
N MET A 36 -16.68 -4.04 -20.82
CA MET A 36 -17.09 -3.22 -19.67
C MET A 36 -17.03 -1.72 -20.04
N ALA A 37 -16.02 -1.28 -20.80
CA ALA A 37 -15.93 0.09 -21.31
C ALA A 37 -17.07 0.42 -22.28
N GLU A 38 -17.43 -0.51 -23.19
CA GLU A 38 -18.58 -0.34 -24.08
C GLU A 38 -19.92 -0.12 -23.35
N MET A 39 -20.03 -0.61 -22.12
CA MET A 39 -21.23 -0.58 -21.29
C MET A 39 -21.16 0.49 -20.20
N GLY A 40 -20.08 1.26 -20.13
CA GLY A 40 -19.79 2.20 -19.05
C GLY A 40 -19.41 3.59 -19.50
N ILE A 41 -18.89 4.35 -18.59
CA ILE A 41 -18.29 5.67 -18.81
C ILE A 41 -16.81 5.64 -18.42
N THR A 42 -15.96 6.27 -19.23
CA THR A 42 -14.51 6.16 -19.09
C THR A 42 -13.84 7.54 -18.98
N GLY A 43 -12.60 7.55 -18.53
CA GLY A 43 -11.78 8.75 -18.44
C GLY A 43 -10.35 8.47 -17.97
N LEU A 44 -9.64 9.52 -17.67
CA LEU A 44 -8.32 9.47 -17.02
C LEU A 44 -8.42 9.95 -15.58
N MET A 45 -7.59 9.38 -14.71
CA MET A 45 -7.51 9.80 -13.31
C MET A 45 -6.08 10.21 -12.95
N ASP A 46 -5.95 11.37 -12.32
CA ASP A 46 -4.76 11.72 -11.56
C ASP A 46 -4.97 11.29 -10.11
N SER A 47 -4.24 10.31 -9.65
CA SER A 47 -4.46 9.76 -8.30
C SER A 47 -4.30 10.80 -7.20
N ILE A 48 -3.38 11.75 -7.33
CA ILE A 48 -3.21 12.91 -6.44
C ILE A 48 -3.56 14.20 -7.18
N ALA A 49 -2.71 14.58 -8.13
CA ALA A 49 -2.84 15.75 -8.98
C ALA A 49 -1.96 15.61 -10.23
N PRO A 50 -2.24 16.33 -11.33
CA PRO A 50 -1.45 16.25 -12.55
C PRO A 50 0.05 16.38 -12.32
N GLY A 51 0.81 15.34 -12.74
CA GLY A 51 2.27 15.30 -12.66
C GLY A 51 2.86 15.02 -11.27
N ILE A 52 2.03 14.80 -10.26
CA ILE A 52 2.50 14.34 -8.94
C ILE A 52 2.66 12.82 -8.99
N ILE A 53 3.86 12.36 -8.65
CA ILE A 53 4.18 10.92 -8.58
C ILE A 53 3.62 10.37 -7.28
N PRO A 54 2.60 9.48 -7.32
CA PRO A 54 2.05 8.89 -6.11
C PRO A 54 2.85 7.66 -5.64
N GLY A 55 2.79 7.38 -4.35
CA GLY A 55 2.98 6.03 -3.85
C GLY A 55 1.63 5.32 -3.76
N SER A 56 1.63 3.99 -3.68
CA SER A 56 0.38 3.22 -3.52
C SER A 56 -0.39 3.65 -2.27
N ASP A 57 0.33 4.03 -1.19
CA ASP A 57 -0.25 4.57 0.04
C ASP A 57 -1.03 5.87 -0.19
N THR A 58 -0.41 6.86 -0.82
CA THR A 58 -1.04 8.17 -1.06
C THR A 58 -2.14 8.10 -2.11
N ALA A 59 -1.98 7.25 -3.12
CA ALA A 59 -2.99 7.01 -4.14
C ALA A 59 -4.27 6.39 -3.56
N HIS A 60 -4.14 5.31 -2.77
CA HIS A 60 -5.30 4.66 -2.15
C HIS A 60 -6.00 5.58 -1.14
N ILE A 61 -5.25 6.38 -0.34
CA ILE A 61 -5.84 7.41 0.52
C ILE A 61 -6.71 8.37 -0.30
N SER A 62 -6.20 8.82 -1.46
CA SER A 62 -6.95 9.72 -2.35
C SER A 62 -8.18 9.03 -2.95
N ILE A 63 -8.03 7.81 -3.49
CA ILE A 63 -9.13 7.02 -4.09
C ILE A 63 -10.25 6.77 -3.05
N LEU A 64 -9.90 6.59 -1.78
CA LEU A 64 -10.85 6.46 -0.66
C LEU A 64 -11.46 7.80 -0.21
N GLY A 65 -11.21 8.89 -0.93
CA GLY A 65 -11.83 10.20 -0.71
C GLY A 65 -11.27 11.01 0.46
N TYR A 66 -10.04 10.71 0.88
CA TYR A 66 -9.29 11.54 1.83
C TYR A 66 -8.30 12.43 1.10
N ASP A 67 -7.96 13.58 1.69
CA ASP A 67 -6.88 14.42 1.19
C ASP A 67 -5.51 13.88 1.63
N PRO A 68 -4.69 13.32 0.71
CA PRO A 68 -3.40 12.77 1.08
C PRO A 68 -2.43 13.81 1.64
N TYR A 69 -2.58 15.10 1.30
CA TYR A 69 -1.74 16.17 1.88
C TYR A 69 -2.03 16.43 3.36
N GLU A 70 -3.24 16.13 3.81
CA GLU A 70 -3.65 16.26 5.22
C GLU A 70 -3.41 14.97 6.01
N VAL A 71 -3.71 13.82 5.38
CA VAL A 71 -3.75 12.51 6.06
C VAL A 71 -2.38 11.82 6.07
N TYR A 72 -1.59 11.95 5.00
CA TYR A 72 -0.33 11.22 4.90
C TYR A 72 0.78 11.86 5.72
N THR A 73 1.14 11.21 6.82
CA THR A 73 2.20 11.66 7.74
C THR A 73 3.49 10.88 7.57
N GLY A 74 3.46 9.78 6.83
CA GLY A 74 4.55 8.83 6.62
C GLY A 74 4.02 7.40 6.49
N ARG A 75 4.86 6.48 6.02
CA ARG A 75 4.46 5.10 5.72
C ARG A 75 4.32 4.20 6.96
N GLY A 76 4.99 4.57 8.06
CA GLY A 76 5.04 3.76 9.29
C GLY A 76 3.67 3.32 9.82
N PRO A 77 2.70 4.22 9.98
CA PRO A 77 1.37 3.87 10.50
C PRO A 77 0.64 2.81 9.68
N PHE A 78 0.69 2.91 8.35
CA PHE A 78 0.02 1.96 7.45
C PHE A 78 0.69 0.59 7.48
N GLU A 79 2.03 0.54 7.49
CA GLU A 79 2.77 -0.72 7.65
C GLU A 79 2.49 -1.39 9.01
N ALA A 80 2.38 -0.60 10.09
CA ALA A 80 2.05 -1.13 11.41
C ALA A 80 0.62 -1.70 11.45
N SER A 81 -0.35 -0.97 10.92
CA SER A 81 -1.72 -1.45 10.78
C SER A 81 -1.80 -2.68 9.86
N GLY A 82 -1.03 -2.69 8.77
CA GLY A 82 -0.97 -3.79 7.79
C GLY A 82 -0.56 -5.13 8.38
N VAL A 83 0.36 -5.15 9.36
CA VAL A 83 0.71 -6.36 10.11
C VAL A 83 -0.27 -6.67 11.24
N GLY A 84 -1.41 -5.98 11.30
CA GLY A 84 -2.43 -6.16 12.34
C GLY A 84 -1.98 -5.67 13.72
N LEU A 85 -1.09 -4.67 13.79
CA LEU A 85 -0.80 -3.98 15.03
C LEU A 85 -1.83 -2.86 15.21
N GLU A 86 -2.54 -2.87 16.33
CA GLU A 86 -3.45 -1.79 16.68
C GLU A 86 -2.66 -0.49 16.89
N VAL A 87 -2.93 0.51 16.07
CA VAL A 87 -2.37 1.85 16.17
C VAL A 87 -3.47 2.84 16.55
N ILE A 88 -3.15 3.80 17.39
CA ILE A 88 -4.10 4.82 17.84
C ILE A 88 -3.58 6.23 17.50
N PRO A 89 -4.46 7.22 17.34
CA PRO A 89 -4.04 8.60 17.12
C PRO A 89 -3.02 9.07 18.17
N GLY A 90 -1.92 9.66 17.71
CA GLY A 90 -0.80 10.08 18.56
C GLY A 90 0.36 9.09 18.66
N ASP A 91 0.17 7.82 18.27
CA ASP A 91 1.27 6.88 18.10
C ASP A 91 2.22 7.37 17.00
N ILE A 92 3.53 7.16 17.18
CA ILE A 92 4.51 7.36 16.13
C ILE A 92 5.00 6.00 15.65
N ALA A 93 4.74 5.69 14.41
CA ALA A 93 5.08 4.39 13.82
C ALA A 93 6.20 4.50 12.78
N PHE A 94 6.96 3.42 12.66
CA PHE A 94 8.15 3.32 11.80
C PHE A 94 8.17 1.98 11.09
N ARG A 95 8.66 1.98 9.86
CA ARG A 95 9.17 0.75 9.25
C ARG A 95 10.53 0.43 9.84
N CYS A 96 10.81 -0.85 10.01
CA CYS A 96 12.10 -1.32 10.50
C CYS A 96 12.65 -2.43 9.59
N ASN A 97 13.97 -2.51 9.53
CA ASN A 97 14.65 -3.68 9.01
C ASN A 97 15.49 -4.33 10.12
N PHE A 98 15.44 -5.65 10.19
CA PHE A 98 16.54 -6.40 10.78
C PHE A 98 17.75 -6.27 9.88
N SER A 99 18.89 -5.88 10.47
CA SER A 99 20.14 -5.67 9.76
C SER A 99 21.30 -6.37 10.49
N THR A 100 22.42 -6.51 9.79
CA THR A 100 23.66 -7.03 10.36
C THR A 100 24.62 -5.88 10.62
N LEU A 101 25.04 -5.72 11.87
CA LEU A 101 26.03 -4.77 12.32
C LEU A 101 27.30 -5.51 12.71
N ASP A 102 28.47 -5.01 12.28
CA ASP A 102 29.77 -5.53 12.68
C ASP A 102 30.29 -4.90 13.98
N GLU A 103 31.48 -5.33 14.43
CA GLU A 103 32.12 -4.85 15.66
C GLU A 103 32.56 -3.37 15.57
N ASN A 104 32.67 -2.82 14.36
CA ASN A 104 33.03 -1.43 14.09
C ASN A 104 31.82 -0.50 13.95
N ASN A 105 30.61 -0.99 14.30
CA ASN A 105 29.35 -0.27 14.15
C ASN A 105 29.00 0.04 12.68
N ILE A 106 29.37 -0.86 11.75
CA ILE A 106 29.07 -0.74 10.32
C ILE A 106 28.00 -1.73 9.93
N VAL A 107 26.97 -1.27 9.23
CA VAL A 107 25.93 -2.11 8.63
C VAL A 107 26.50 -2.85 7.44
N THR A 108 26.73 -4.14 7.59
CA THR A 108 27.30 -5.02 6.56
C THR A 108 26.24 -5.68 5.70
N ASP A 109 25.03 -5.82 6.22
CA ASP A 109 23.86 -6.28 5.48
C ASP A 109 22.60 -5.60 6.04
N ARG A 110 21.92 -4.81 5.19
CA ARG A 110 20.71 -4.05 5.56
C ARG A 110 19.46 -4.93 5.68
N ARG A 111 19.53 -6.21 5.34
CA ARG A 111 18.42 -7.17 5.31
C ARG A 111 18.69 -8.42 6.12
N ALA A 112 19.81 -8.47 6.86
CA ALA A 112 20.23 -9.63 7.67
C ALA A 112 20.13 -10.96 6.90
N GLY A 113 20.69 -11.03 5.67
CA GLY A 113 20.60 -12.20 4.81
C GLY A 113 19.17 -12.56 4.39
N ARG A 114 18.23 -11.60 4.40
CA ARG A 114 16.79 -11.81 4.16
C ARG A 114 16.18 -12.87 5.10
N ILE A 115 16.54 -12.77 6.39
CA ILE A 115 16.00 -13.65 7.44
C ILE A 115 14.47 -13.82 7.30
N ARG A 116 13.99 -15.06 7.42
CA ARG A 116 12.57 -15.42 7.34
C ARG A 116 12.06 -16.15 8.56
N GLU A 117 12.95 -16.78 9.33
CA GLU A 117 12.60 -17.61 10.49
C GLU A 117 13.23 -17.08 11.76
N GLY A 118 12.57 -17.23 12.91
CA GLY A 118 13.04 -16.76 14.22
C GLY A 118 12.91 -15.27 14.48
N THR A 119 12.30 -14.51 13.55
CA THR A 119 12.06 -13.07 13.73
C THR A 119 11.14 -12.77 14.89
N LYS A 120 10.13 -13.63 15.11
CA LYS A 120 9.20 -13.51 16.22
C LYS A 120 9.89 -13.57 17.57
N ASP A 121 10.80 -14.52 17.79
CA ASP A 121 11.53 -14.68 19.05
C ASP A 121 12.42 -13.45 19.34
N ILE A 122 13.01 -12.89 18.28
CA ILE A 122 13.80 -11.64 18.38
C ILE A 122 12.87 -10.47 18.75
N ILE A 123 11.70 -10.35 18.13
CA ILE A 123 10.69 -9.33 18.44
C ILE A 123 10.19 -9.46 19.88
N ASP A 124 9.93 -10.67 20.35
CA ASP A 124 9.50 -10.90 21.74
C ASP A 124 10.55 -10.40 22.72
N THR A 125 11.85 -10.59 22.41
CA THR A 125 12.95 -10.01 23.19
C THR A 125 12.97 -8.48 23.12
N LEU A 126 12.82 -7.88 21.94
CA LEU A 126 12.81 -6.43 21.77
C LEU A 126 11.60 -5.77 22.46
N ASN A 127 10.48 -6.44 22.55
CA ASN A 127 9.28 -5.94 23.25
C ASN A 127 9.43 -5.84 24.77
N THR A 128 10.53 -6.36 25.33
CA THR A 128 10.89 -6.12 26.74
C THR A 128 11.65 -4.81 26.94
N MET A 129 11.89 -4.05 25.86
CA MET A 129 12.70 -2.83 25.91
C MET A 129 12.00 -1.70 26.67
N VAL A 130 12.73 -1.10 27.60
CA VAL A 130 12.34 0.16 28.25
C VAL A 130 13.47 1.16 28.01
N ILE A 131 13.16 2.35 27.54
CA ILE A 131 14.16 3.40 27.26
C ILE A 131 14.39 4.22 28.51
N GLU A 132 15.64 4.25 28.99
CA GLU A 132 16.02 5.00 30.18
C GLU A 132 15.75 6.50 30.03
N GLY A 133 15.00 7.06 31.01
CA GLY A 133 14.54 8.44 30.99
C GLY A 133 13.28 8.71 30.15
N TYR A 134 12.69 7.62 29.60
CA TYR A 134 11.45 7.65 28.81
C TYR A 134 10.56 6.44 29.11
N GLU A 135 10.46 6.10 30.40
CA GLU A 135 9.66 4.95 30.90
C GLU A 135 8.16 5.13 30.67
N ASP A 136 7.72 6.35 30.38
CA ASP A 136 6.36 6.72 30.00
C ASP A 136 6.05 6.42 28.52
N VAL A 137 7.06 6.07 27.70
CA VAL A 137 6.89 5.70 26.31
C VAL A 137 6.97 4.20 26.15
N LYS A 138 5.87 3.60 25.69
CA LYS A 138 5.82 2.18 25.35
C LYS A 138 6.46 1.94 23.99
N VAL A 139 7.41 1.02 23.93
CA VAL A 139 8.05 0.54 22.70
C VAL A 139 7.38 -0.75 22.28
N ILE A 140 6.82 -0.78 21.07
CA ILE A 140 6.05 -1.93 20.56
C ILE A 140 6.62 -2.31 19.20
N PHE A 141 7.11 -3.54 19.08
CA PHE A 141 7.56 -4.11 17.81
C PHE A 141 6.63 -5.22 17.36
N LYS A 142 6.50 -5.37 16.03
CA LYS A 142 5.89 -6.54 15.42
C LYS A 142 6.66 -6.91 14.15
N GLU A 143 6.81 -8.23 13.92
CA GLU A 143 7.41 -8.71 12.67
C GLU A 143 6.48 -8.43 11.48
N SER A 144 7.09 -8.28 10.31
CA SER A 144 6.45 -8.26 9.01
C SER A 144 7.09 -9.33 8.11
N THR A 145 6.90 -9.27 6.83
CA THR A 145 7.44 -10.27 5.90
C THR A 145 8.97 -10.25 5.87
N GLY A 146 9.59 -11.40 6.15
CA GLY A 146 11.04 -11.61 6.06
C GLY A 146 11.82 -10.74 7.06
N HIS A 147 12.81 -10.00 6.56
CA HIS A 147 13.68 -9.12 7.35
C HIS A 147 13.01 -7.81 7.82
N ARG A 148 11.71 -7.62 7.57
CA ARG A 148 10.99 -6.40 7.91
C ARG A 148 10.30 -6.52 9.25
N ALA A 149 10.18 -5.39 9.92
CA ALA A 149 9.40 -5.22 11.14
C ALA A 149 8.81 -3.82 11.20
N VAL A 150 7.92 -3.60 12.14
CA VAL A 150 7.41 -2.28 12.49
C VAL A 150 7.71 -1.95 13.94
N LEU A 151 7.87 -0.66 14.22
CA LEU A 151 8.02 -0.11 15.56
C LEU A 151 6.91 0.92 15.77
N VAL A 152 6.25 0.87 16.91
CA VAL A 152 5.35 1.92 17.39
C VAL A 152 5.89 2.45 18.72
N LEU A 153 6.06 3.75 18.80
CA LEU A 153 6.28 4.48 20.04
C LEU A 153 4.92 5.06 20.47
N ARG A 154 4.43 4.63 21.62
CA ARG A 154 3.18 5.08 22.22
C ARG A 154 3.45 5.82 23.49
N GLY A 155 3.07 7.10 23.54
CA GLY A 155 3.26 8.00 24.67
C GLY A 155 2.90 9.43 24.29
N GLU A 156 2.92 10.32 25.29
CA GLU A 156 2.63 11.73 25.08
C GLU A 156 3.87 12.49 24.55
N ASN A 157 3.62 13.61 23.90
CA ASN A 157 4.66 14.54 23.42
C ASN A 157 5.68 13.88 22.49
N LEU A 158 5.20 13.08 21.52
CA LEU A 158 5.97 12.47 20.45
C LEU A 158 5.66 13.11 19.10
N SER A 159 6.62 13.07 18.17
CA SER A 159 6.46 13.60 16.81
C SER A 159 7.08 12.67 15.78
N GLY A 160 6.41 12.52 14.62
CA GLY A 160 6.97 11.87 13.45
C GLY A 160 7.98 12.71 12.67
N LYS A 161 8.22 13.98 13.07
CA LYS A 161 9.15 14.89 12.40
C LYS A 161 10.60 14.61 12.80
N VAL A 162 11.08 13.41 12.48
CA VAL A 162 12.44 12.93 12.75
C VAL A 162 13.05 12.30 11.51
N SER A 163 14.36 12.31 11.41
CA SER A 163 15.09 11.68 10.31
C SER A 163 15.16 10.15 10.47
N ASP A 164 15.53 9.45 9.39
CA ASP A 164 15.76 8.01 9.40
C ASP A 164 17.08 7.64 10.09
N ALA A 165 17.08 6.54 10.84
CA ALA A 165 18.31 5.89 11.31
C ALA A 165 18.97 5.02 10.21
N ASP A 166 18.25 4.67 9.16
CA ASP A 166 18.74 3.84 8.05
C ASP A 166 19.81 4.58 7.23
N PRO A 167 21.04 4.02 7.09
CA PRO A 167 22.10 4.61 6.28
C PRO A 167 21.81 4.61 4.78
N LYS A 168 20.80 3.86 4.31
CA LYS A 168 20.36 3.64 2.92
C LYS A 168 21.33 2.79 2.08
N THR A 169 22.61 2.70 2.48
CA THR A 169 23.66 1.87 1.83
C THR A 169 24.44 1.11 2.87
N GLU A 170 24.90 -0.08 2.50
CA GLU A 170 25.84 -0.86 3.31
C GLU A 170 27.20 -0.19 3.39
N GLY A 171 28.01 -0.57 4.36
CA GLY A 171 29.34 0.04 4.62
C GLY A 171 29.30 1.32 5.45
N ASN A 172 28.15 1.72 5.96
CA ASN A 172 27.98 2.89 6.81
C ASN A 172 27.40 2.51 8.18
N SER A 173 27.65 3.34 9.20
CA SER A 173 26.98 3.21 10.49
C SER A 173 25.51 3.60 10.41
N PRO A 174 24.64 3.09 11.31
CA PRO A 174 23.33 3.67 11.53
C PRO A 174 23.46 5.19 11.75
N LYS A 175 22.56 5.96 11.15
CA LYS A 175 22.59 7.42 11.29
C LYS A 175 22.08 7.86 12.65
N GLU A 176 22.65 8.93 13.16
CA GLU A 176 22.03 9.68 14.25
C GLU A 176 20.71 10.25 13.76
N VAL A 177 19.65 10.01 14.53
CA VAL A 177 18.33 10.58 14.26
C VAL A 177 18.31 12.02 14.77
N VAL A 178 17.92 12.94 13.88
CA VAL A 178 17.80 14.36 14.20
C VAL A 178 16.36 14.82 14.06
N PRO A 179 15.89 15.78 14.87
CA PRO A 179 14.58 16.40 14.69
C PRO A 179 14.56 17.16 13.36
N LEU A 180 13.44 17.12 12.65
CA LEU A 180 13.23 17.83 11.37
C LEU A 180 12.52 19.17 11.55
N ASP A 181 12.12 19.49 12.79
CA ASP A 181 11.63 20.80 13.20
C ASP A 181 12.14 21.16 14.61
N ASP A 182 11.84 22.35 15.08
CA ASP A 182 12.32 22.87 16.38
C ASP A 182 11.45 22.44 17.57
N SER A 183 10.41 21.61 17.36
CA SER A 183 9.50 21.17 18.43
C SER A 183 10.21 20.31 19.48
N ASP A 184 9.74 20.40 20.72
CA ASP A 184 10.29 19.58 21.80
C ASP A 184 9.88 18.11 21.64
N GLU A 185 8.73 17.84 21.00
CA GLU A 185 8.24 16.52 20.64
C GLU A 185 9.16 15.82 19.63
N ALA A 186 9.63 16.54 18.60
CA ALA A 186 10.58 15.98 17.62
C ALA A 186 11.95 15.69 18.25
N LYS A 187 12.46 16.60 19.10
CA LYS A 187 13.70 16.41 19.86
C LYS A 187 13.60 15.20 20.78
N ARG A 188 12.46 15.07 21.50
CA ARG A 188 12.17 13.93 22.38
C ARG A 188 12.18 12.61 21.60
N THR A 189 11.46 12.54 20.49
CA THR A 189 11.40 11.33 19.65
C THR A 189 12.76 10.97 19.09
N ALA A 190 13.55 11.94 18.64
CA ALA A 190 14.90 11.72 18.13
C ALA A 190 15.83 11.15 19.23
N ASP A 191 15.81 11.67 20.45
CA ASP A 191 16.60 11.14 21.57
C ASP A 191 16.19 9.71 21.95
N ILE A 192 14.89 9.42 21.96
CA ILE A 192 14.39 8.06 22.18
C ILE A 192 14.97 7.09 21.15
N LEU A 193 14.91 7.43 19.85
CA LEU A 193 15.43 6.58 18.77
C LEU A 193 16.95 6.40 18.83
N ASN A 194 17.69 7.45 19.18
CA ASN A 194 19.15 7.40 19.37
C ASN A 194 19.57 6.51 20.55
N LYS A 195 18.71 6.32 21.54
CA LYS A 195 18.89 5.34 22.62
C LYS A 195 18.40 3.94 22.22
N LEU A 196 17.29 3.86 21.48
CA LEU A 196 16.65 2.61 21.07
C LEU A 196 17.57 1.79 20.14
N VAL A 197 18.13 2.41 19.10
CA VAL A 197 18.91 1.69 18.07
C VAL A 197 20.10 0.95 18.66
N PRO A 198 21.04 1.60 19.42
CA PRO A 198 22.14 0.87 20.04
C PRO A 198 21.67 -0.12 21.11
N LYS A 199 20.60 0.19 21.84
CA LYS A 199 20.03 -0.73 22.83
C LYS A 199 19.50 -2.00 22.17
N SER A 200 18.88 -1.90 20.98
CA SER A 200 18.43 -3.06 20.23
C SER A 200 19.58 -4.02 19.92
N TYR A 201 20.73 -3.49 19.47
CA TYR A 201 21.93 -4.29 19.25
C TYR A 201 22.39 -5.02 20.51
N GLU A 202 22.49 -4.31 21.63
CA GLU A 202 22.91 -4.93 22.91
C GLU A 202 21.96 -6.03 23.37
N MET A 203 20.67 -5.90 23.12
CA MET A 203 19.65 -6.89 23.51
C MET A 203 19.68 -8.15 22.63
N ILE A 204 19.93 -8.01 21.32
CA ILE A 204 19.75 -9.14 20.39
C ILE A 204 21.04 -9.65 19.75
N LYS A 205 22.20 -8.99 19.89
CA LYS A 205 23.47 -9.47 19.29
C LYS A 205 23.83 -10.90 19.69
N ASN A 206 23.52 -11.32 20.92
CA ASN A 206 23.77 -12.66 21.44
C ASN A 206 22.49 -13.50 21.55
N HIS A 207 21.41 -13.11 20.87
CA HIS A 207 20.18 -13.90 20.85
C HIS A 207 20.42 -15.29 20.27
N PRO A 208 19.82 -16.37 20.81
CA PRO A 208 20.06 -17.75 20.33
C PRO A 208 19.95 -17.90 18.82
N ILE A 209 18.93 -17.29 18.19
CA ILE A 209 18.75 -17.27 16.73
C ILE A 209 19.99 -16.67 16.02
N ASN A 210 20.53 -15.56 16.52
CA ASN A 210 21.71 -14.92 15.93
C ASN A 210 22.99 -15.74 16.10
N LEU A 211 23.15 -16.41 17.26
CA LEU A 211 24.29 -17.31 17.48
C LEU A 211 24.23 -18.53 16.57
N GLU A 212 23.04 -19.07 16.31
CA GLU A 212 22.84 -20.17 15.38
C GLU A 212 23.15 -19.73 13.94
N ARG A 213 22.65 -18.57 13.51
CA ARG A 213 22.93 -18.00 12.18
C ARG A 213 24.43 -17.81 11.95
N ILE A 214 25.14 -17.23 12.92
CA ILE A 214 26.61 -17.05 12.86
C ILE A 214 27.30 -18.42 12.72
N LYS A 215 26.88 -19.44 13.47
CA LYS A 215 27.41 -20.81 13.36
C LYS A 215 27.20 -21.41 11.97
N ASN A 216 26.12 -21.05 11.32
CA ASN A 216 25.77 -21.53 9.98
C ASN A 216 26.35 -20.63 8.86
N ASN A 217 27.21 -19.66 9.17
CA ASN A 217 27.76 -18.63 8.27
C ASN A 217 26.66 -17.78 7.60
N GLU A 218 25.55 -17.54 8.29
CA GLU A 218 24.50 -16.64 7.86
C GLU A 218 24.63 -15.28 8.53
N PRO A 219 24.29 -14.16 7.85
CA PRO A 219 24.27 -12.84 8.46
C PRO A 219 23.32 -12.77 9.66
N PRO A 220 23.75 -12.40 10.89
CA PRO A 220 22.85 -12.28 12.03
C PRO A 220 21.93 -11.07 11.91
N ALA A 221 20.71 -11.20 12.43
CA ALA A 221 19.75 -10.11 12.58
C ALA A 221 19.96 -9.42 13.94
N ASN A 222 21.11 -8.77 14.09
CA ASN A 222 21.62 -8.33 15.40
C ASN A 222 21.35 -6.86 15.74
N ILE A 223 20.68 -6.13 14.87
CA ILE A 223 20.20 -4.76 15.10
C ILE A 223 18.88 -4.54 14.36
N ILE A 224 18.03 -3.65 14.90
CA ILE A 224 16.84 -3.18 14.22
C ILE A 224 16.95 -1.68 13.93
N ILE A 225 16.70 -1.29 12.69
CA ILE A 225 16.93 0.08 12.20
C ILE A 225 15.61 0.69 11.72
N PRO A 226 15.03 1.68 12.46
CA PRO A 226 13.80 2.36 12.10
C PRO A 226 14.00 3.41 11.00
N ARG A 227 12.97 3.60 10.20
CA ARG A 227 12.86 4.59 9.12
C ARG A 227 11.40 4.88 8.77
N GLY A 228 11.15 5.96 8.00
CA GLY A 228 9.83 6.29 7.51
C GLY A 228 8.85 6.58 8.64
N ALA A 229 9.26 7.41 9.59
CA ALA A 229 8.43 7.87 10.70
C ALA A 229 7.11 8.48 10.20
N GLY A 230 6.01 8.18 10.89
CA GLY A 230 4.72 8.82 10.68
C GLY A 230 3.93 8.83 11.99
N ALA A 231 3.24 9.94 12.23
CA ALA A 231 2.25 10.01 13.30
C ALA A 231 0.95 9.37 12.80
N VAL A 232 0.28 8.59 13.65
CA VAL A 232 -1.05 8.06 13.31
C VAL A 232 -2.04 9.23 13.36
N PRO A 233 -2.59 9.70 12.20
CA PRO A 233 -3.54 10.79 12.18
C PRO A 233 -4.92 10.29 12.60
N TYR A 234 -5.78 11.21 13.01
CA TYR A 234 -7.21 10.94 13.11
C TYR A 234 -7.84 11.13 11.72
N VAL A 235 -8.57 10.13 11.26
CA VAL A 235 -9.46 10.23 10.10
C VAL A 235 -10.83 9.72 10.47
N GLU A 236 -11.86 10.31 9.88
CA GLU A 236 -13.21 9.79 10.00
C GLU A 236 -13.29 8.46 9.22
N PRO A 237 -13.70 7.35 9.87
CA PRO A 237 -13.80 6.06 9.18
C PRO A 237 -14.75 6.11 7.97
N ILE A 238 -14.45 5.37 6.90
CA ILE A 238 -15.30 5.28 5.69
C ILE A 238 -16.73 4.89 6.03
N ASN A 239 -16.88 3.93 6.95
CA ASN A 239 -18.20 3.46 7.36
C ASN A 239 -19.05 4.56 8.01
N GLU A 240 -18.42 5.49 8.73
CA GLU A 240 -19.09 6.65 9.30
C GLU A 240 -19.26 7.77 8.28
N LYS A 241 -18.21 8.07 7.51
CA LYS A 241 -18.17 9.17 6.53
C LYS A 241 -19.20 9.02 5.41
N TYR A 242 -19.44 7.80 4.96
CA TYR A 242 -20.31 7.49 3.83
C TYR A 242 -21.52 6.61 4.20
N GLU A 243 -21.68 6.27 5.47
CA GLU A 243 -22.78 5.42 5.97
C GLU A 243 -22.88 4.07 5.23
N VAL A 244 -21.74 3.41 4.99
CA VAL A 244 -21.62 2.12 4.28
C VAL A 244 -20.88 1.09 5.12
N ASN A 245 -21.20 -0.19 4.94
CA ASN A 245 -20.36 -1.28 5.43
C ASN A 245 -19.30 -1.59 4.37
N SER A 246 -18.03 -1.40 4.69
CA SER A 246 -16.95 -1.50 3.73
C SER A 246 -15.96 -2.61 4.06
N ALA A 247 -15.48 -3.29 3.01
CA ALA A 247 -14.43 -4.30 3.12
C ALA A 247 -13.31 -4.07 2.10
N CYS A 248 -12.12 -4.55 2.44
CA CYS A 248 -10.95 -4.54 1.58
C CYS A 248 -10.48 -5.97 1.31
N ILE A 249 -10.23 -6.29 0.04
CA ILE A 249 -9.61 -7.51 -0.44
C ILE A 249 -8.31 -7.11 -1.13
N ALA A 250 -7.16 -7.39 -0.50
CA ALA A 250 -5.86 -6.98 -1.01
C ALA A 250 -4.79 -8.01 -0.65
N GLU A 251 -3.72 -8.04 -1.43
CA GLU A 251 -2.64 -9.00 -1.28
C GLU A 251 -1.52 -8.46 -0.39
N THR A 252 -1.33 -7.14 -0.34
CA THR A 252 -0.22 -6.51 0.35
C THR A 252 -0.63 -5.90 1.69
N GLY A 253 0.24 -6.05 2.69
CA GLY A 253 0.03 -5.49 4.03
C GLY A 253 -0.13 -3.96 4.03
N LEU A 254 0.44 -3.26 3.04
CA LEU A 254 0.29 -1.81 2.94
C LEU A 254 -1.16 -1.40 2.69
N ILE A 255 -1.80 -2.02 1.70
CA ILE A 255 -3.19 -1.71 1.33
C ILE A 255 -4.15 -2.17 2.43
N MET A 256 -3.93 -3.36 3.00
CA MET A 256 -4.67 -3.82 4.19
C MET A 256 -4.56 -2.84 5.35
N GLY A 257 -3.37 -2.25 5.56
CA GLY A 257 -3.13 -1.26 6.60
C GLY A 257 -3.89 0.05 6.37
N ILE A 258 -3.94 0.53 5.12
CA ILE A 258 -4.71 1.70 4.73
C ILE A 258 -6.20 1.45 4.95
N ALA A 259 -6.70 0.29 4.55
CA ALA A 259 -8.09 -0.10 4.73
C ALA A 259 -8.49 -0.14 6.22
N ARG A 260 -7.69 -0.80 7.08
CA ARG A 260 -7.93 -0.80 8.53
C ARG A 260 -7.90 0.60 9.13
N PHE A 261 -6.95 1.42 8.67
CA PHE A 261 -6.85 2.81 9.08
C PHE A 261 -8.07 3.64 8.67
N ALA A 262 -8.64 3.35 7.49
CA ALA A 262 -9.88 3.94 7.00
C ALA A 262 -11.15 3.34 7.63
N GLY A 263 -11.04 2.41 8.58
CA GLY A 263 -12.17 1.79 9.27
C GLY A 263 -12.89 0.71 8.46
N MET A 264 -12.22 0.13 7.44
CA MET A 264 -12.76 -0.98 6.63
C MET A 264 -12.42 -2.33 7.26
N ASP A 265 -13.29 -3.31 7.07
CA ASP A 265 -12.97 -4.70 7.36
C ASP A 265 -11.97 -5.24 6.33
N VAL A 266 -10.98 -5.99 6.77
CA VAL A 266 -9.99 -6.61 5.88
C VAL A 266 -10.29 -8.10 5.75
N ILE A 267 -10.53 -8.54 4.52
CA ILE A 267 -10.74 -9.95 4.20
C ILE A 267 -9.37 -10.54 3.85
N GLU A 268 -8.86 -11.37 4.74
CA GLU A 268 -7.58 -12.05 4.54
C GLU A 268 -7.75 -13.24 3.58
N MET A 269 -6.80 -13.41 2.68
CA MET A 269 -6.75 -14.51 1.72
C MET A 269 -5.48 -15.33 1.95
N ASP A 270 -5.61 -16.65 1.84
CA ASP A 270 -4.46 -17.53 1.76
C ASP A 270 -4.01 -17.68 0.29
N ASP A 271 -2.74 -18.07 0.07
CA ASP A 271 -2.21 -18.42 -1.25
C ASP A 271 -2.21 -17.27 -2.27
N VAL A 272 -1.99 -16.03 -1.81
CA VAL A 272 -1.76 -14.83 -2.64
C VAL A 272 -0.36 -14.27 -2.37
N THR A 273 0.30 -13.78 -3.41
CA THR A 273 1.72 -13.38 -3.34
C THR A 273 1.95 -11.88 -3.49
N GLY A 274 1.03 -11.16 -4.10
CA GLY A 274 1.20 -9.77 -4.53
C GLY A 274 2.15 -9.62 -5.71
N GLY A 275 2.42 -10.70 -6.44
CA GLY A 275 3.27 -10.73 -7.62
C GLY A 275 2.54 -11.25 -8.86
N VAL A 276 3.25 -11.38 -9.97
CA VAL A 276 2.71 -11.90 -11.23
C VAL A 276 2.28 -13.37 -11.16
N ASP A 277 2.73 -14.10 -10.14
CA ASP A 277 2.41 -15.51 -9.87
C ASP A 277 1.24 -15.69 -8.91
N THR A 278 0.58 -14.61 -8.51
CA THR A 278 -0.53 -14.66 -7.56
C THR A 278 -1.70 -15.52 -8.03
N ASN A 279 -2.44 -16.07 -7.07
CA ASN A 279 -3.60 -16.93 -7.33
C ASN A 279 -4.87 -16.08 -7.61
N LEU A 280 -5.06 -15.68 -8.87
CA LEU A 280 -6.21 -14.88 -9.31
C LEU A 280 -7.56 -15.61 -9.15
N ASP A 281 -7.58 -16.94 -9.23
CA ASP A 281 -8.81 -17.72 -9.00
C ASP A 281 -9.26 -17.57 -7.54
N ASN A 282 -8.35 -17.63 -6.57
CA ASN A 282 -8.68 -17.39 -5.17
C ASN A 282 -9.15 -15.95 -4.91
N ILE A 283 -8.54 -14.97 -5.57
CA ILE A 283 -8.95 -13.57 -5.45
C ILE A 283 -10.39 -13.39 -5.95
N ILE A 284 -10.71 -13.87 -7.16
CA ILE A 284 -12.05 -13.70 -7.70
C ILE A 284 -13.11 -14.49 -6.94
N ASP A 285 -12.79 -15.71 -6.50
CA ASP A 285 -13.71 -16.50 -5.68
C ASP A 285 -14.03 -15.77 -4.36
N THR A 286 -13.02 -15.16 -3.71
CA THR A 286 -13.20 -14.34 -2.52
C THR A 286 -14.07 -13.12 -2.80
N ILE A 287 -13.83 -12.41 -3.91
CA ILE A 287 -14.65 -11.25 -4.31
C ILE A 287 -16.11 -11.66 -4.49
N LEU A 288 -16.37 -12.72 -5.24
CA LEU A 288 -17.72 -13.20 -5.52
C LEU A 288 -18.45 -13.68 -4.25
N ASP A 289 -17.73 -14.37 -3.37
CA ASP A 289 -18.30 -14.77 -2.08
C ASP A 289 -18.71 -13.55 -1.25
N GLN A 290 -17.82 -12.57 -1.12
CA GLN A 290 -18.09 -11.36 -0.34
C GLN A 290 -19.21 -10.51 -0.96
N VAL A 291 -19.20 -10.32 -2.27
CA VAL A 291 -20.26 -9.58 -2.97
C VAL A 291 -21.62 -10.24 -2.80
N ASN A 292 -21.69 -11.56 -2.89
CA ASN A 292 -22.95 -12.29 -2.86
C ASN A 292 -23.46 -12.60 -1.44
N ASN A 293 -22.56 -12.83 -0.48
CA ASN A 293 -22.93 -13.44 0.80
C ASN A 293 -22.66 -12.55 2.03
N SER A 294 -21.91 -11.44 1.90
CA SER A 294 -21.63 -10.53 3.03
C SER A 294 -22.65 -9.38 3.13
N GLU A 295 -22.64 -8.71 4.29
CA GLU A 295 -23.44 -7.50 4.53
C GLU A 295 -22.70 -6.21 4.10
N HIS A 296 -21.51 -6.32 3.49
CA HIS A 296 -20.77 -5.16 3.00
C HIS A 296 -21.43 -4.58 1.74
N ASP A 297 -21.41 -3.25 1.67
CA ASP A 297 -21.96 -2.47 0.56
C ASP A 297 -20.89 -1.98 -0.39
N PHE A 298 -19.67 -1.76 0.13
CA PHE A 298 -18.53 -1.24 -0.61
C PHE A 298 -17.29 -2.12 -0.46
N PHE A 299 -16.61 -2.37 -1.58
CA PHE A 299 -15.40 -3.17 -1.62
C PHE A 299 -14.26 -2.42 -2.31
N LEU A 300 -13.12 -2.28 -1.63
CA LEU A 300 -11.84 -1.93 -2.22
C LEU A 300 -11.08 -3.22 -2.53
N ILE A 301 -10.70 -3.40 -3.79
CA ILE A 301 -9.95 -4.58 -4.24
C ILE A 301 -8.64 -4.09 -4.85
N ASN A 302 -7.50 -4.70 -4.47
CA ASN A 302 -6.20 -4.38 -5.04
C ASN A 302 -5.49 -5.63 -5.52
N ILE A 303 -4.98 -5.59 -6.76
CA ILE A 303 -4.23 -6.67 -7.42
C ILE A 303 -2.90 -6.10 -7.87
N ASP A 304 -1.78 -6.62 -7.32
CA ASP A 304 -0.45 -5.96 -7.35
C ASP A 304 0.44 -6.33 -8.55
N GLY A 305 0.30 -7.51 -9.17
CA GLY A 305 1.31 -8.09 -10.06
C GLY A 305 1.77 -7.23 -11.26
N ALA A 306 0.96 -6.26 -11.74
CA ALA A 306 1.37 -5.37 -12.82
C ALA A 306 2.42 -4.34 -12.36
N ASP A 307 2.39 -3.92 -11.10
CA ASP A 307 3.40 -3.06 -10.49
C ASP A 307 4.75 -3.77 -10.35
N GLU A 308 4.75 -5.02 -9.86
CA GLU A 308 5.98 -5.82 -9.77
C GLU A 308 6.65 -5.94 -11.14
N ALA A 309 5.92 -6.34 -12.19
CA ALA A 309 6.44 -6.44 -13.55
C ALA A 309 6.95 -5.09 -14.07
N GLY A 310 6.29 -3.99 -13.72
CA GLY A 310 6.71 -2.62 -14.04
C GLY A 310 8.04 -2.26 -13.40
N HIS A 311 8.23 -2.54 -12.13
CA HIS A 311 9.48 -2.32 -11.38
C HIS A 311 10.65 -3.18 -11.89
N ASP A 312 10.36 -4.41 -12.34
CA ASP A 312 11.35 -5.31 -12.91
C ASP A 312 11.71 -4.98 -14.37
N GLY A 313 10.99 -4.04 -14.99
CA GLY A 313 11.20 -3.66 -16.38
C GLY A 313 10.81 -4.76 -17.37
N ASN A 314 9.85 -5.62 -17.01
CA ASN A 314 9.47 -6.80 -17.76
C ASN A 314 8.16 -6.58 -18.54
N THR A 315 8.28 -6.04 -19.76
CA THR A 315 7.13 -5.76 -20.64
C THR A 315 6.24 -6.97 -20.89
N LYS A 316 6.86 -8.14 -21.09
CA LYS A 316 6.12 -9.36 -21.41
C LYS A 316 5.27 -9.82 -20.22
N GLU A 317 5.85 -9.87 -19.03
CA GLU A 317 5.12 -10.28 -17.81
C GLU A 317 3.99 -9.30 -17.48
N LYS A 318 4.22 -7.99 -17.61
CA LYS A 318 3.19 -6.99 -17.38
C LYS A 318 1.99 -7.18 -18.31
N LEU A 319 2.26 -7.37 -19.62
CA LEU A 319 1.23 -7.61 -20.61
C LEU A 319 0.47 -8.92 -20.33
N GLU A 320 1.19 -10.04 -20.12
CA GLU A 320 0.59 -11.34 -19.85
C GLU A 320 -0.23 -11.33 -18.54
N PHE A 321 0.21 -10.58 -17.53
CA PHE A 321 -0.52 -10.44 -16.28
C PHE A 321 -1.84 -9.66 -16.47
N ILE A 322 -1.82 -8.56 -17.24
CA ILE A 322 -3.04 -7.79 -17.57
C ILE A 322 -4.04 -8.69 -18.33
N GLU A 323 -3.58 -9.47 -19.32
CA GLU A 323 -4.43 -10.42 -20.05
C GLU A 323 -5.03 -11.48 -19.11
N LYS A 324 -4.25 -11.98 -18.16
CA LYS A 324 -4.71 -12.98 -17.18
C LYS A 324 -5.75 -12.41 -16.21
N VAL A 325 -5.58 -11.17 -15.75
CA VAL A 325 -6.60 -10.50 -14.92
C VAL A 325 -7.89 -10.28 -15.72
N ASP A 326 -7.80 -9.91 -17.01
CA ASP A 326 -8.98 -9.79 -17.87
C ASP A 326 -9.71 -11.12 -18.01
N GLU A 327 -8.98 -12.21 -18.26
CA GLU A 327 -9.55 -13.54 -18.46
C GLU A 327 -10.20 -14.10 -17.17
N VAL A 328 -9.50 -14.00 -16.03
CA VAL A 328 -9.90 -14.67 -14.79
C VAL A 328 -10.84 -13.80 -13.97
N VAL A 329 -10.47 -12.53 -13.76
CA VAL A 329 -11.20 -11.63 -12.85
C VAL A 329 -12.29 -10.87 -13.57
N MET A 330 -11.94 -10.14 -14.66
CA MET A 330 -12.90 -9.26 -15.31
C MET A 330 -14.03 -10.01 -15.99
N SER A 331 -13.76 -11.23 -16.53
CA SER A 331 -14.81 -12.08 -17.10
C SER A 331 -15.93 -12.39 -16.12
N LYS A 332 -15.60 -12.57 -14.84
CA LYS A 332 -16.55 -12.86 -13.76
C LYS A 332 -17.23 -11.62 -13.21
N LEU A 333 -16.50 -10.51 -13.11
CA LEU A 333 -17.09 -9.24 -12.69
C LEU A 333 -18.14 -8.73 -13.69
N LEU A 334 -17.96 -9.00 -14.98
CA LEU A 334 -18.96 -8.70 -16.01
C LEU A 334 -20.30 -9.45 -15.85
N GLU A 335 -20.31 -10.58 -15.13
CA GLU A 335 -21.51 -11.37 -14.87
C GLU A 335 -22.32 -10.85 -13.67
N LEU A 336 -21.79 -9.86 -12.91
CA LEU A 336 -22.49 -9.30 -11.76
C LEU A 336 -23.57 -8.31 -12.19
N ASP A 337 -24.79 -8.54 -11.70
CA ASP A 337 -25.93 -7.62 -11.85
C ASP A 337 -26.04 -6.71 -10.61
N ASP A 338 -26.58 -5.50 -10.78
CA ASP A 338 -26.85 -4.54 -9.69
C ASP A 338 -25.61 -4.13 -8.85
N VAL A 339 -24.43 -4.13 -9.45
CA VAL A 339 -23.16 -3.73 -8.82
C VAL A 339 -22.52 -2.60 -9.63
N TYR A 340 -22.05 -1.56 -8.98
CA TYR A 340 -21.19 -0.55 -9.58
C TYR A 340 -19.74 -1.02 -9.54
N ILE A 341 -19.08 -1.04 -10.69
CA ILE A 341 -17.68 -1.47 -10.81
C ILE A 341 -16.86 -0.31 -11.34
N PHE A 342 -15.90 0.14 -10.54
CA PHE A 342 -14.85 1.08 -10.90
C PHE A 342 -13.58 0.29 -11.14
N LEU A 343 -13.06 0.30 -12.36
CA LEU A 343 -11.77 -0.27 -12.71
C LEU A 343 -10.77 0.86 -12.95
N THR A 344 -9.66 0.84 -12.23
CA THR A 344 -8.60 1.84 -12.37
C THR A 344 -7.23 1.26 -11.95
N ALA A 345 -6.23 2.11 -11.89
CA ALA A 345 -4.95 1.87 -11.22
C ALA A 345 -4.70 2.98 -10.17
N ASP A 346 -3.83 2.73 -9.25
CA ASP A 346 -3.39 3.73 -8.27
C ASP A 346 -2.30 4.65 -8.82
N HIS A 347 -1.44 4.14 -9.70
CA HIS A 347 -0.42 4.88 -10.45
C HIS A 347 -0.03 4.17 -11.74
N SER A 348 0.76 4.86 -12.54
CA SER A 348 1.51 4.23 -13.63
C SER A 348 2.90 3.83 -13.12
N THR A 349 3.32 2.60 -13.47
CA THR A 349 4.69 2.09 -13.24
C THR A 349 5.32 1.74 -14.60
N PRO A 350 5.77 2.77 -15.35
CA PRO A 350 6.24 2.54 -16.71
C PRO A 350 7.49 1.67 -16.73
N ILE A 351 7.48 0.65 -17.58
CA ILE A 351 8.59 -0.27 -17.85
C ILE A 351 9.90 0.49 -18.13
N SER A 352 9.81 1.58 -18.89
CA SER A 352 10.97 2.40 -19.24
C SER A 352 11.57 3.19 -18.08
N VAL A 353 10.83 3.32 -16.97
CA VAL A 353 11.22 4.07 -15.75
C VAL A 353 11.58 3.11 -14.63
N MET A 354 10.95 1.94 -14.58
CA MET A 354 11.10 0.94 -13.50
C MET A 354 10.77 1.53 -12.12
N ASN A 355 9.87 2.49 -12.09
CA ASN A 355 9.38 3.19 -10.91
C ASN A 355 8.09 3.93 -11.23
N HIS A 356 7.37 4.39 -10.20
CA HIS A 356 6.14 5.15 -10.39
C HIS A 356 6.38 6.44 -11.18
N SER A 357 5.35 6.89 -11.88
CA SER A 357 5.36 8.16 -12.59
C SER A 357 4.09 8.96 -12.34
N GLY A 358 4.12 10.27 -12.67
CA GLY A 358 2.97 11.15 -12.57
C GLY A 358 2.08 11.14 -13.81
N ASP A 359 2.14 10.10 -14.62
CA ASP A 359 1.22 9.91 -15.75
C ASP A 359 -0.17 9.53 -15.22
N PRO A 360 -1.27 10.05 -15.80
CA PRO A 360 -2.62 9.69 -15.38
C PRO A 360 -2.91 8.23 -15.74
N VAL A 361 -3.75 7.60 -14.94
CA VAL A 361 -4.20 6.22 -15.13
C VAL A 361 -5.58 6.16 -15.78
N PRO A 362 -5.93 5.09 -16.52
CA PRO A 362 -7.26 4.90 -17.04
C PRO A 362 -8.26 4.62 -15.90
N ILE A 363 -9.48 5.13 -16.05
CA ILE A 363 -10.60 4.81 -15.18
C ILE A 363 -11.85 4.49 -16.00
N LEU A 364 -12.60 3.52 -15.53
CA LEU A 364 -13.87 3.05 -16.12
C LEU A 364 -14.88 2.87 -14.98
N ILE A 365 -16.11 3.29 -15.22
CA ILE A 365 -17.25 3.05 -14.33
C ILE A 365 -18.34 2.33 -15.11
N ASN A 366 -18.73 1.17 -14.62
CA ASN A 366 -19.84 0.37 -15.16
C ASN A 366 -20.85 0.08 -14.04
N GLY A 367 -22.11 -0.05 -14.37
CA GLY A 367 -23.19 -0.41 -13.44
C GLY A 367 -24.55 0.14 -13.87
N PRO A 368 -25.60 -0.10 -13.05
CA PRO A 368 -26.94 0.38 -13.33
C PRO A 368 -26.99 1.90 -13.52
N GLU A 369 -27.76 2.34 -14.53
CA GLU A 369 -28.04 3.77 -14.81
C GLU A 369 -26.80 4.65 -15.09
N VAL A 370 -25.61 4.06 -15.24
CA VAL A 370 -24.39 4.79 -15.63
C VAL A 370 -24.59 5.35 -17.04
N ARG A 371 -24.22 6.63 -17.24
CA ARG A 371 -24.26 7.26 -18.56
C ARG A 371 -23.13 6.72 -19.43
N VAL A 372 -23.47 5.89 -20.40
CA VAL A 372 -22.51 5.25 -21.31
C VAL A 372 -21.94 6.27 -22.29
N ASP A 373 -20.64 6.23 -22.53
CA ASP A 373 -19.96 7.02 -23.55
C ASP A 373 -19.67 6.23 -24.84
N ASP A 374 -18.93 6.82 -25.78
CA ASP A 374 -18.65 6.21 -27.09
C ASP A 374 -17.35 5.37 -27.11
N VAL A 375 -16.66 5.24 -25.98
CA VAL A 375 -15.36 4.48 -25.90
C VAL A 375 -15.64 2.98 -25.98
N LYS A 376 -14.79 2.25 -26.74
CA LYS A 376 -14.95 0.82 -27.01
C LYS A 376 -13.77 -0.03 -26.58
N GLU A 377 -12.69 0.60 -26.14
CA GLU A 377 -11.47 -0.06 -25.70
C GLU A 377 -11.02 0.53 -24.38
N TYR A 378 -10.54 -0.30 -23.45
CA TYR A 378 -10.00 0.15 -22.19
C TYR A 378 -8.48 0.23 -22.25
N ASN A 379 -7.98 1.40 -22.57
CA ASN A 379 -6.53 1.73 -22.52
C ASN A 379 -6.35 3.24 -22.38
N GLU A 380 -5.15 3.68 -22.01
CA GLU A 380 -4.83 5.08 -21.68
C GLU A 380 -5.20 6.08 -22.79
N PHE A 381 -5.16 5.67 -24.07
CA PHE A 381 -5.45 6.55 -25.20
C PHE A 381 -6.94 6.58 -25.57
N ALA A 382 -7.62 5.44 -25.46
CA ALA A 382 -9.03 5.35 -25.77
C ALA A 382 -9.86 6.07 -24.70
N VAL A 383 -9.63 5.78 -23.43
CA VAL A 383 -10.40 6.35 -22.30
C VAL A 383 -10.19 7.86 -22.13
N ALA A 384 -9.07 8.42 -22.66
CA ALA A 384 -8.86 9.87 -22.69
C ALA A 384 -9.93 10.65 -23.46
N LYS A 385 -10.77 9.96 -24.24
CA LYS A 385 -11.89 10.54 -24.99
C LYS A 385 -13.22 10.32 -24.30
N GLY A 386 -13.22 9.66 -23.14
CA GLY A 386 -14.41 9.26 -22.41
C GLY A 386 -15.12 10.41 -21.71
N GLY A 387 -16.35 10.13 -21.30
CA GLY A 387 -17.26 11.13 -20.74
C GLY A 387 -16.89 11.64 -19.35
N LEU A 388 -16.08 10.90 -18.58
CA LEU A 388 -15.53 11.38 -17.30
C LEU A 388 -14.44 12.45 -17.48
N CYS A 389 -13.88 12.56 -18.69
CA CYS A 389 -12.74 13.44 -18.97
C CYS A 389 -11.52 13.09 -18.09
N ARG A 390 -11.07 14.03 -17.26
CA ARG A 390 -9.95 13.83 -16.34
C ARG A 390 -10.38 14.20 -14.93
N ILE A 391 -10.36 13.24 -14.03
CA ILE A 391 -10.75 13.38 -12.63
C ILE A 391 -9.55 13.19 -11.71
N ARG A 392 -9.74 13.41 -10.40
CA ARG A 392 -8.74 13.11 -9.36
C ARG A 392 -9.14 11.85 -8.61
N GLY A 393 -8.18 11.21 -7.95
CA GLY A 393 -8.47 10.08 -7.06
C GLY A 393 -9.51 10.46 -6.00
N SER A 394 -9.43 11.67 -5.42
CA SER A 394 -10.38 12.17 -4.42
C SER A 394 -11.84 12.34 -4.91
N ASP A 395 -12.06 12.30 -6.22
CA ASP A 395 -13.42 12.40 -6.78
C ASP A 395 -14.12 11.02 -6.85
N VAL A 396 -13.35 9.93 -6.81
CA VAL A 396 -13.83 8.55 -7.04
C VAL A 396 -14.92 8.15 -6.04
N MET A 397 -14.67 8.31 -4.74
CA MET A 397 -15.66 7.96 -3.72
C MET A 397 -16.92 8.81 -3.81
N ASN A 398 -16.80 10.09 -4.13
CA ASN A 398 -17.97 10.95 -4.28
C ASN A 398 -18.86 10.49 -5.44
N ILE A 399 -18.26 10.07 -6.57
CA ILE A 399 -18.99 9.55 -7.73
C ILE A 399 -19.66 8.21 -7.38
N LEU A 400 -18.93 7.31 -6.72
CA LEU A 400 -19.47 6.00 -6.31
C LEU A 400 -20.65 6.15 -5.33
N MET A 401 -20.48 6.99 -4.30
CA MET A 401 -21.52 7.21 -3.30
C MET A 401 -22.78 7.87 -3.90
N ASP A 402 -22.60 8.77 -4.87
CA ASP A 402 -23.76 9.34 -5.60
C ASP A 402 -24.50 8.26 -6.39
N LEU A 403 -23.79 7.40 -7.13
CA LEU A 403 -24.39 6.28 -7.86
C LEU A 403 -25.09 5.28 -6.92
N MET A 404 -24.55 5.02 -5.75
CA MET A 404 -25.14 4.15 -4.73
C MET A 404 -26.31 4.80 -3.96
N ASN A 405 -26.63 6.08 -4.21
CA ASN A 405 -27.60 6.90 -3.47
C ASN A 405 -27.24 7.11 -1.97
N ASN A 406 -25.97 7.13 -1.67
CA ASN A 406 -25.41 7.40 -0.31
C ASN A 406 -24.80 8.78 -0.18
N SER A 407 -24.98 9.67 -1.14
CA SER A 407 -24.48 11.04 -1.11
C SER A 407 -25.47 12.02 -0.49
N HIS A 408 -24.98 12.95 0.31
CA HIS A 408 -25.76 14.07 0.85
C HIS A 408 -25.64 15.30 -0.06
N LYS A 409 -26.75 16.06 -0.18
CA LYS A 409 -26.74 17.30 -0.96
C LYS A 409 -25.83 18.34 -0.30
N PHE A 410 -24.89 18.86 -1.07
CA PHE A 410 -24.07 19.98 -0.63
C PHE A 410 -24.91 21.27 -0.53
N GLY A 411 -24.96 21.88 0.65
CA GLY A 411 -25.64 23.15 0.86
C GLY A 411 -27.18 23.12 0.87
N ALA A 412 -27.80 21.98 1.16
CA ALA A 412 -29.26 21.84 1.24
C ALA A 412 -29.75 21.71 2.68
#